data_9bc6784ba4afefb6c977f0af8b41cbe0
#
_entry.id   9bc6784ba4afefb6c977f0af8b41cbe0
#
_cell.length_a   1.000
_cell.length_b   1.000
_cell.length_c   1.000
_cell.angle_alpha   90.00
_cell.angle_beta   90.00
_cell.angle_gamma   90.00
#
_symmetry.space_group_name_H-M   'P 1'
#
loop_
_entity.id
_entity.type
_entity.pdbx_description
1 polymer ?
#
loop_
_entity_poly.entity_id
_entity_poly.type
_entity_poly.pdbx_seq_one_letter_code
_entity_poly.pdbx_strand_id
1 'polypeptide(L)'
;MAREDAQIAQDYSAMLGSVSVITEVIATHDKGASATSEDFCSDMTEAEKKERTARSMGYLVTMKALDDWGSEDMTPVTNAISAATTFIG
;
A
#
# COMPACT_ATOMS: atom_id res chain seq x y z
N MET A 1 20.46 -15.27 0.51
CA MET A 1 21.41 -14.29 -0.06
C MET A 1 20.78 -12.90 0.02
N ALA A 2 21.53 -11.94 0.52
CA ALA A 2 21.03 -10.57 0.58
C ALA A 2 21.01 -9.95 -0.82
N ARG A 3 20.02 -9.11 -1.08
CA ARG A 3 19.93 -8.36 -2.33
C ARG A 3 21.01 -7.28 -2.36
N GLU A 4 21.39 -6.86 -3.56
CA GLU A 4 22.29 -5.72 -3.71
C GLU A 4 21.61 -4.43 -3.27
N ASP A 5 22.40 -3.43 -2.85
CA ASP A 5 21.86 -2.15 -2.35
C ASP A 5 20.95 -1.48 -3.38
N ALA A 6 21.32 -1.53 -4.67
CA ALA A 6 20.49 -0.95 -5.73
C ALA A 6 19.14 -1.65 -5.83
N GLN A 7 19.10 -2.96 -5.65
CA GLN A 7 17.84 -3.73 -5.68
C GLN A 7 16.99 -3.42 -4.45
N ILE A 8 17.63 -3.30 -3.28
CA ILE A 8 16.91 -2.94 -2.04
C ILE A 8 16.27 -1.56 -2.20
N ALA A 9 17.00 -0.58 -2.72
CA ALA A 9 16.46 0.76 -2.93
C ALA A 9 15.29 0.75 -3.92
N GLN A 10 15.40 -0.02 -5.00
CA GLN A 10 14.35 -0.15 -6.00
C GLN A 10 13.09 -0.82 -5.41
N ASP A 11 13.28 -1.88 -4.63
CA ASP A 11 12.17 -2.59 -3.99
C ASP A 11 11.51 -1.73 -2.92
N TYR A 12 12.29 -0.96 -2.17
CA TYR A 12 11.74 -0.03 -1.18
C TYR A 12 10.88 1.05 -1.86
N SER A 13 11.35 1.60 -2.97
CA SER A 13 10.57 2.57 -3.77
C SER A 13 9.26 1.96 -4.25
N ALA A 14 9.29 0.70 -4.71
CA ALA A 14 8.08 0.00 -5.13
C ALA A 14 7.10 -0.21 -3.97
N MET A 15 7.61 -0.49 -2.77
CA MET A 15 6.77 -0.59 -1.57
C MET A 15 6.10 0.74 -1.26
N LEU A 16 6.83 1.84 -1.36
CA LEU A 16 6.24 3.17 -1.12
C LEU A 16 5.14 3.48 -2.15
N GLY A 17 5.28 2.99 -3.38
CA GLY A 17 4.21 3.07 -4.38
C GLY A 17 2.97 2.33 -3.93
N SER A 18 3.12 1.14 -3.35
CA SER A 18 1.98 0.38 -2.80
C SER A 18 1.37 1.07 -1.58
N VAL A 19 2.18 1.71 -0.74
CA VAL A 19 1.70 2.53 0.37
C VAL A 19 0.80 3.65 -0.16
N SER A 20 1.22 4.33 -1.23
CA SER A 20 0.44 5.40 -1.85
C SER A 20 -0.89 4.88 -2.38
N VAL A 21 -0.90 3.72 -3.03
CA VAL A 21 -2.15 3.11 -3.54
C VAL A 21 -3.13 2.89 -2.39
N ILE A 22 -2.69 2.27 -1.30
CA ILE A 22 -3.54 2.01 -0.13
C ILE A 22 -4.08 3.32 0.43
N THR A 23 -3.22 4.31 0.62
CA THR A 23 -3.60 5.61 1.17
C THR A 23 -4.66 6.30 0.30
N GLU A 24 -4.46 6.29 -1.02
CA GLU A 24 -5.37 6.96 -1.95
C GLU A 24 -6.71 6.24 -2.08
N VAL A 25 -6.72 4.91 -2.09
CA VAL A 25 -7.96 4.14 -2.12
C VAL A 25 -8.81 4.44 -0.89
N ILE A 26 -8.19 4.42 0.29
CA ILE A 26 -8.90 4.71 1.54
C ILE A 26 -9.39 6.15 1.57
N ALA A 27 -8.58 7.10 1.12
CA ALA A 27 -8.97 8.51 1.08
C ALA A 27 -10.19 8.73 0.17
N THR A 28 -10.22 8.08 -1.00
CA THR A 28 -11.36 8.17 -1.91
C THR A 28 -12.60 7.54 -1.30
N HIS A 29 -12.44 6.38 -0.65
CA HIS A 29 -13.55 5.73 0.06
C HIS A 29 -14.13 6.64 1.16
N ASP A 30 -13.27 7.30 1.91
CA ASP A 30 -13.68 8.17 3.02
C ASP A 30 -14.42 9.42 2.55
N LYS A 31 -14.17 9.87 1.32
CA LYS A 31 -14.93 10.98 0.72
C LYS A 31 -16.37 10.61 0.45
N GLY A 32 -16.67 9.33 0.25
CA GLY A 32 -18.03 8.86 -0.02
C GLY A 32 -18.62 9.59 -1.23
N ALA A 33 -19.80 10.18 -1.04
CA ALA A 33 -20.50 10.87 -2.14
C ALA A 33 -19.77 12.12 -2.63
N SER A 34 -18.80 12.64 -1.88
CA SER A 34 -18.03 13.82 -2.31
C SER A 34 -16.84 13.46 -3.21
N ALA A 35 -16.57 12.20 -3.43
CA ALA A 35 -15.52 11.77 -4.37
C ALA A 35 -15.90 12.17 -5.80
N THR A 36 -14.89 12.59 -6.57
CA THR A 36 -15.08 13.00 -7.96
C THR A 36 -14.33 12.05 -8.89
N SER A 37 -14.54 12.21 -10.18
CA SER A 37 -13.85 11.41 -11.20
C SER A 37 -12.33 11.61 -11.20
N GLU A 38 -11.83 12.65 -10.54
CA GLU A 38 -10.40 12.92 -10.42
C GLU A 38 -9.77 12.16 -9.26
N ASP A 39 -10.57 11.65 -8.34
CA ASP A 39 -10.07 10.88 -7.21
C ASP A 39 -9.66 9.47 -7.67
N PHE A 40 -8.56 8.97 -7.12
CA PHE A 40 -8.03 7.67 -7.49
C PHE A 40 -9.07 6.57 -7.25
N CYS A 41 -9.31 5.75 -8.27
CA CYS A 41 -10.26 4.62 -8.26
C CYS A 41 -11.69 4.99 -7.84
N SER A 42 -12.13 6.22 -8.14
CA SER A 42 -13.48 6.68 -7.79
C SER A 42 -14.58 5.87 -8.48
N ASP A 43 -14.26 5.21 -9.59
CA ASP A 43 -15.18 4.36 -10.34
C ASP A 43 -15.25 2.91 -9.86
N MET A 44 -14.42 2.55 -8.89
CA MET A 44 -14.43 1.20 -8.32
C MET A 44 -15.54 1.04 -7.28
N THR A 45 -16.14 -0.16 -7.25
CA THR A 45 -17.06 -0.52 -6.19
C THR A 45 -16.31 -0.67 -4.86
N GLU A 46 -17.03 -0.72 -3.75
CA GLU A 46 -16.42 -0.97 -2.44
C GLU A 46 -15.65 -2.29 -2.43
N ALA A 47 -16.23 -3.34 -3.02
CA ALA A 47 -15.57 -4.65 -3.10
C ALA A 47 -14.28 -4.57 -3.91
N GLU A 48 -14.28 -3.83 -5.03
CA GLU A 48 -13.09 -3.66 -5.86
C GLU A 48 -12.00 -2.87 -5.14
N LYS A 49 -12.39 -1.83 -4.39
CA LYS A 49 -11.43 -1.07 -3.57
C LYS A 49 -10.77 -1.95 -2.51
N LYS A 50 -11.56 -2.79 -1.85
CA LYS A 50 -11.02 -3.72 -0.84
C LYS A 50 -10.10 -4.76 -1.47
N GLU A 51 -10.45 -5.28 -2.64
CA GLU A 51 -9.60 -6.23 -3.35
C GLU A 51 -8.27 -5.58 -3.76
N ARG A 52 -8.31 -4.37 -4.30
CA ARG A 52 -7.11 -3.63 -4.68
C ARG A 52 -6.21 -3.40 -3.47
N THR A 53 -6.80 -2.98 -2.36
CA THR A 53 -6.09 -2.74 -1.10
C THR A 53 -5.48 -4.04 -0.57
N ALA A 54 -6.21 -5.15 -0.63
CA ALA A 54 -5.71 -6.45 -0.18
C ALA A 54 -4.49 -6.90 -0.98
N ARG A 55 -4.48 -6.69 -2.29
CA ARG A 55 -3.33 -7.04 -3.13
C ARG A 55 -2.10 -6.20 -2.79
N SER A 56 -2.28 -4.90 -2.62
CA SER A 56 -1.18 -4.01 -2.25
C SER A 56 -0.66 -4.36 -0.86
N MET A 57 -1.55 -4.65 0.09
CA MET A 57 -1.17 -5.08 1.43
C MET A 57 -0.38 -6.39 1.40
N GLY A 58 -0.84 -7.38 0.62
CA GLY A 58 -0.16 -8.67 0.49
C GLY A 58 1.29 -8.51 0.00
N TYR A 59 1.51 -7.64 -0.97
CA TYR A 59 2.85 -7.32 -1.44
C TYR A 59 3.70 -6.71 -0.32
N LEU A 60 3.15 -5.75 0.43
CA LEU A 60 3.87 -5.10 1.53
C LEU A 60 4.22 -6.10 2.64
N VAL A 61 3.29 -6.98 3.00
CA VAL A 61 3.54 -7.99 4.03
C VAL A 61 4.68 -8.93 3.60
N THR A 62 4.64 -9.39 2.36
CA THR A 62 5.66 -10.29 1.82
C THR A 62 7.03 -9.62 1.79
N MET A 63 7.09 -8.39 1.31
CA MET A 63 8.36 -7.66 1.19
C MET A 63 8.91 -7.25 2.55
N LYS A 64 8.04 -6.79 3.46
CA LYS A 64 8.47 -6.40 4.80
C LYS A 64 9.09 -7.57 5.58
N ALA A 65 8.67 -8.79 5.29
CA ALA A 65 9.19 -9.98 5.98
C ALA A 65 10.65 -10.31 5.62
N LEU A 66 11.19 -9.71 4.55
CA LEU A 66 12.60 -9.87 4.22
C LEU A 66 13.45 -9.19 5.30
N ASP A 67 14.63 -9.72 5.55
CA ASP A 67 15.47 -9.29 6.67
C ASP A 67 16.68 -8.44 6.27
N ASP A 68 16.74 -8.00 5.01
CA ASP A 68 17.88 -7.27 4.47
C ASP A 68 17.63 -5.79 4.19
N TRP A 69 16.61 -5.20 4.82
CA TRP A 69 16.25 -3.80 4.59
C TRP A 69 17.26 -2.81 5.18
N GLY A 70 18.06 -3.25 6.17
CA GLY A 70 19.06 -2.39 6.78
C GLY A 70 18.43 -1.20 7.50
N SER A 71 18.83 0.00 7.09
CA SER A 71 18.37 1.24 7.73
C SER A 71 17.12 1.82 7.08
N GLU A 72 16.52 1.15 6.10
CA GLU A 72 15.29 1.65 5.47
C GLU A 72 14.16 1.74 6.49
N ASP A 73 13.44 2.86 6.46
CA ASP A 73 12.37 3.11 7.42
C ASP A 73 11.10 2.35 7.02
N MET A 74 10.74 1.34 7.80
CA MET A 74 9.55 0.52 7.55
C MET A 74 8.28 1.12 8.17
N THR A 75 8.35 2.26 8.85
CA THR A 75 7.18 2.89 9.47
C THR A 75 6.04 3.16 8.49
N PRO A 76 6.28 3.76 7.30
CA PRO A 76 5.20 3.97 6.34
C PRO A 76 4.55 2.66 5.89
N VAL A 77 5.36 1.61 5.71
CA VAL A 77 4.88 0.29 5.30
C VAL A 77 4.02 -0.32 6.41
N THR A 78 4.49 -0.29 7.64
CA THR A 78 3.76 -0.81 8.80
C THR A 78 2.42 -0.10 8.97
N ASN A 79 2.41 1.22 8.85
CA ASN A 79 1.20 2.03 8.97
C ASN A 79 0.20 1.72 7.85
N ALA A 80 0.69 1.53 6.62
CA ALA A 80 -0.17 1.20 5.48
C ALA A 80 -0.80 -0.20 5.64
N ILE A 81 -0.03 -1.17 6.13
CA ILE A 81 -0.56 -2.52 6.40
C ILE A 81 -1.68 -2.44 7.44
N SER A 82 -1.47 -1.67 8.51
CA SER A 82 -2.46 -1.50 9.56
C SER A 82 -3.74 -0.84 9.02
N ALA A 83 -3.58 0.23 8.25
CA ALA A 83 -4.72 0.93 7.64
C ALA A 83 -5.48 0.03 6.67
N ALA A 84 -4.77 -0.75 5.86
CA ALA A 84 -5.37 -1.70 4.93
C ALA A 84 -6.15 -2.78 5.66
N THR A 85 -5.60 -3.32 6.74
CA THR A 85 -6.26 -4.35 7.55
C THR A 85 -7.60 -3.82 8.09
N THR A 86 -7.61 -2.60 8.61
CA THR A 86 -8.82 -1.96 9.11
C THR A 86 -9.84 -1.73 8.00
N PHE A 87 -9.39 -1.26 6.84
CA PHE A 87 -10.26 -0.98 5.70
C PHE A 87 -10.92 -2.24 5.15
N ILE A 88 -10.17 -3.31 5.03
CA ILE A 88 -10.69 -4.57 4.50
C ILE A 88 -11.69 -5.20 5.47
N GLY A 89 -11.45 -5.09 6.75
CA GLY A 89 -12.35 -5.58 7.80
C GLY A 89 -12.12 -7.00 8.26
#